data_0982ac2ef65c837b4defeeca690a6db1
#
_entry.id   0982ac2ef65c837b4defeeca690a6db1
#
_cell.length_a   1.000
_cell.length_b   1.000
_cell.length_c   1.000
_cell.angle_alpha   90.00
_cell.angle_beta   90.00
_cell.angle_gamma   90.00
#
_symmetry.space_group_name_H-M   'P 1'
#
loop_
_entity.id
_entity.type
_entity.pdbx_description
1 polymer ?
#
loop_
_entity_poly.entity_id
_entity_poly.type
_entity_poly.pdbx_seq_one_letter_code
_entity_poly.pdbx_strand_id
1 'polypeptide(L)'
;MPIMKVTQENFEAEVLNCGTPVLADFNADWCGPCRAMRPILEELAESGPVYKIVSIDIDEERELAEEYDVTSIPCLVLFKNGEEANRSIGLISRDAIAELAGS
;
A
#
# COMPACT_ATOMS: atom_id res chain seq x y z
N MET A 1 -6.10 -8.91 -10.58
CA MET A 1 -6.14 -9.48 -9.23
C MET A 1 -6.70 -8.47 -8.28
N PRO A 2 -7.61 -8.86 -7.41
CA PRO A 2 -8.06 -7.93 -6.39
C PRO A 2 -6.92 -7.62 -5.42
N ILE A 3 -6.97 -6.43 -4.86
CA ILE A 3 -5.99 -6.00 -3.87
C ILE A 3 -6.27 -6.73 -2.56
N MET A 4 -5.25 -7.41 -2.02
CA MET A 4 -5.38 -8.16 -0.78
C MET A 4 -5.45 -7.21 0.42
N LYS A 5 -6.39 -7.45 1.32
CA LYS A 5 -6.45 -6.74 2.58
C LYS A 5 -5.46 -7.40 3.56
N VAL A 6 -4.56 -6.62 4.11
CA VAL A 6 -3.52 -7.11 5.00
C VAL A 6 -3.82 -6.67 6.43
N THR A 7 -3.62 -7.59 7.38
CA THR A 7 -3.85 -7.39 8.80
C THR A 7 -2.55 -7.56 9.56
N GLN A 8 -2.57 -7.25 10.86
CA GLN A 8 -1.44 -7.48 11.75
C GLN A 8 -1.00 -8.95 11.69
N GLU A 9 -1.94 -9.88 11.58
CA GLU A 9 -1.65 -11.32 11.60
C GLU A 9 -0.91 -11.80 10.35
N ASN A 10 -1.22 -11.24 9.18
CA ASN A 10 -0.61 -11.71 7.94
C ASN A 10 0.42 -10.75 7.34
N PHE A 11 0.69 -9.63 8.01
CA PHE A 11 1.61 -8.63 7.49
C PHE A 11 3.00 -9.17 7.22
N GLU A 12 3.56 -9.91 8.18
CA GLU A 12 4.90 -10.46 8.01
C GLU A 12 4.98 -11.38 6.80
N ALA A 13 4.03 -12.31 6.67
CA ALA A 13 4.04 -13.27 5.56
C ALA A 13 3.78 -12.60 4.22
N GLU A 14 2.80 -11.67 4.17
CA GLU A 14 2.34 -11.11 2.90
C GLU A 14 3.14 -9.91 2.44
N VAL A 15 3.85 -9.23 3.33
CA VAL A 15 4.60 -8.02 3.01
C VAL A 15 6.09 -8.20 3.25
N LEU A 16 6.49 -8.53 4.47
CA LEU A 16 7.91 -8.56 4.84
C LEU A 16 8.66 -9.76 4.23
N ASN A 17 8.01 -10.92 4.18
CA ASN A 17 8.61 -12.14 3.64
C ASN A 17 8.16 -12.45 2.21
N CYS A 18 7.54 -11.49 1.55
CA CYS A 18 7.12 -11.63 0.16
C CYS A 18 8.34 -11.52 -0.75
N GLY A 19 8.46 -12.42 -1.71
CA GLY A 19 9.62 -12.46 -2.62
C GLY A 19 9.64 -11.36 -3.67
N THR A 20 8.58 -10.53 -3.77
CA THR A 20 8.49 -9.41 -4.71
C THR A 20 8.32 -8.12 -3.95
N PRO A 21 8.58 -6.96 -4.60
CA PRO A 21 8.25 -5.68 -3.97
C PRO A 21 6.76 -5.59 -3.65
N VAL A 22 6.42 -4.93 -2.57
CA VAL A 22 5.03 -4.76 -2.13
C VAL A 22 4.74 -3.28 -1.94
N LEU A 23 3.68 -2.82 -2.59
CA LEU A 23 3.19 -1.46 -2.41
C LEU A 23 1.99 -1.54 -1.46
N ALA A 24 2.15 -1.00 -0.26
CA ALA A 24 1.11 -1.04 0.76
C ALA A 24 0.36 0.30 0.79
N ASP A 25 -0.96 0.23 0.64
CA ASP A 25 -1.83 1.40 0.69
C ASP A 25 -2.47 1.48 2.08
N PHE A 26 -1.94 2.38 2.92
CA PHE A 26 -2.55 2.67 4.21
C PHE A 26 -3.71 3.65 3.97
N ASN A 27 -4.91 3.24 4.36
CA ASN A 27 -6.14 3.95 4.03
C ASN A 27 -7.18 3.83 5.15
N ALA A 28 -8.33 4.48 4.95
CA ALA A 28 -9.49 4.35 5.82
C ALA A 28 -10.77 4.56 5.00
N ASP A 29 -11.86 3.98 5.45
CA ASP A 29 -13.14 4.07 4.74
C ASP A 29 -13.67 5.51 4.65
N TRP A 30 -13.40 6.31 5.68
CA TRP A 30 -13.87 7.70 5.74
C TRP A 30 -13.02 8.66 4.91
N CYS A 31 -11.94 8.22 4.35
CA CYS A 31 -10.97 9.06 3.65
C CYS A 31 -11.37 9.23 2.17
N GLY A 32 -11.77 10.44 1.79
CA GLY A 32 -12.16 10.74 0.41
C GLY A 32 -11.05 10.53 -0.61
N PRO A 33 -9.85 11.10 -0.38
CA PRO A 33 -8.71 10.87 -1.29
C PRO A 33 -8.33 9.40 -1.41
N CYS A 34 -8.47 8.62 -0.34
CA CYS A 34 -8.22 7.18 -0.38
C CYS A 34 -9.17 6.49 -1.33
N ARG A 35 -10.46 6.84 -1.28
CA ARG A 35 -11.47 6.28 -2.17
C ARG A 35 -11.23 6.68 -3.62
N ALA A 36 -10.74 7.90 -3.85
CA ALA A 36 -10.42 8.37 -5.20
C ALA A 36 -9.24 7.62 -5.79
N MET A 37 -8.26 7.22 -4.97
CA MET A 37 -7.08 6.51 -5.44
C MET A 37 -7.31 5.01 -5.63
N ARG A 38 -8.29 4.43 -4.96
CA ARG A 38 -8.55 2.98 -5.02
C ARG A 38 -8.76 2.45 -6.43
N PRO A 39 -9.59 3.05 -7.29
CA PRO A 39 -9.75 2.54 -8.65
C PRO A 39 -8.45 2.54 -9.44
N ILE A 40 -7.59 3.52 -9.19
CA ILE A 40 -6.28 3.61 -9.85
C ILE A 40 -5.40 2.43 -9.42
N LEU A 41 -5.38 2.14 -8.12
CA LEU A 41 -4.61 1.02 -7.59
C LEU A 41 -5.15 -0.31 -8.11
N GLU A 42 -6.47 -0.46 -8.17
CA GLU A 42 -7.09 -1.68 -8.70
C GLU A 42 -6.73 -1.90 -10.17
N GLU A 43 -6.74 -0.83 -10.96
CA GLU A 43 -6.36 -0.90 -12.36
C GLU A 43 -4.89 -1.31 -12.50
N LEU A 44 -4.01 -0.74 -11.69
CA LEU A 44 -2.60 -1.13 -11.70
C LEU A 44 -2.41 -2.59 -11.29
N ALA A 45 -3.14 -3.04 -10.27
CA ALA A 45 -3.06 -4.44 -9.82
C ALA A 45 -3.49 -5.40 -10.91
N GLU A 46 -4.52 -5.04 -11.68
CA GLU A 46 -5.01 -5.86 -12.78
C GLU A 46 -4.09 -5.89 -13.99
N SER A 47 -3.22 -4.90 -14.12
CA SER A 47 -2.29 -4.83 -15.26
C SER A 47 -1.15 -5.87 -15.17
N GLY A 48 -1.08 -6.64 -14.09
CA GLY A 48 -0.05 -7.66 -13.91
C GLY A 48 1.34 -7.10 -13.63
N PRO A 49 1.45 -6.18 -12.67
CA PRO A 49 2.74 -5.56 -12.38
C PRO A 49 3.72 -6.54 -11.71
N VAL A 50 5.00 -6.17 -11.68
CA VAL A 50 6.05 -6.98 -11.04
C VAL A 50 6.09 -6.79 -9.53
N TYR A 51 5.20 -5.99 -9.00
CA TYR A 51 5.05 -5.75 -7.57
C TYR A 51 3.64 -6.13 -7.13
N LYS A 52 3.48 -6.38 -5.84
CA LYS A 52 2.20 -6.73 -5.24
C LYS A 52 1.61 -5.47 -4.62
N ILE A 53 0.29 -5.29 -4.71
CA ILE A 53 -0.40 -4.18 -4.05
C ILE A 53 -1.27 -4.76 -2.94
N VAL A 54 -1.16 -4.21 -1.74
CA VAL A 54 -1.98 -4.62 -0.59
C VAL A 54 -2.64 -3.40 0.04
N SER A 55 -3.73 -3.62 0.76
CA SER A 55 -4.48 -2.56 1.43
C SER A 55 -4.44 -2.79 2.94
N ILE A 56 -4.13 -1.74 3.69
CA ILE A 56 -4.10 -1.79 5.16
C ILE A 56 -5.00 -0.69 5.70
N ASP A 57 -6.04 -1.08 6.42
CA ASP A 57 -6.99 -0.14 7.03
C ASP A 57 -6.40 0.33 8.37
N ILE A 58 -6.13 1.63 8.50
CA ILE A 58 -5.48 2.15 9.69
C ILE A 58 -6.37 2.12 10.93
N ASP A 59 -7.69 2.07 10.76
CA ASP A 59 -8.61 1.98 11.89
C ASP A 59 -8.65 0.56 12.45
N GLU A 60 -8.54 -0.44 11.60
CA GLU A 60 -8.50 -1.84 12.00
C GLU A 60 -7.09 -2.26 12.44
N GLU A 61 -6.05 -1.72 11.79
CA GLU A 61 -4.66 -2.10 12.02
C GLU A 61 -3.86 -0.93 12.58
N ARG A 62 -4.27 -0.42 13.73
CA ARG A 62 -3.65 0.74 14.37
C ARG A 62 -2.18 0.56 14.67
N GLU A 63 -1.81 -0.63 15.12
CA GLU A 63 -0.42 -0.93 15.49
C GLU A 63 0.50 -0.85 14.27
N LEU A 64 0.03 -1.35 13.11
CA LEU A 64 0.81 -1.25 11.88
C LEU A 64 1.01 0.19 11.47
N ALA A 65 -0.05 1.01 11.56
CA ALA A 65 0.05 2.41 11.19
C ALA A 65 1.05 3.14 12.10
N GLU A 66 1.02 2.84 13.40
CA GLU A 66 1.95 3.44 14.35
C GLU A 66 3.39 2.97 14.11
N GLU A 67 3.55 1.69 13.85
CA GLU A 67 4.88 1.11 13.61
C GLU A 67 5.59 1.77 12.43
N TYR A 68 4.86 2.10 11.38
CA TYR A 68 5.41 2.72 10.19
C TYR A 68 5.18 4.24 10.13
N ASP A 69 4.83 4.84 11.26
CA ASP A 69 4.64 6.30 11.38
C ASP A 69 3.68 6.87 10.33
N VAL A 70 2.57 6.18 10.09
CA VAL A 70 1.57 6.64 9.15
C VAL A 70 0.66 7.63 9.86
N THR A 71 0.83 8.92 9.59
CA THR A 71 0.06 10.00 10.23
C THR A 71 -0.92 10.67 9.30
N SER A 72 -0.73 10.53 8.00
CA SER A 72 -1.62 11.10 6.98
C SER A 72 -1.92 10.05 5.93
N ILE A 73 -3.15 10.03 5.43
CA ILE A 73 -3.59 9.05 4.43
C ILE A 73 -4.23 9.76 3.24
N PRO A 74 -4.19 9.13 2.04
CA PRO A 74 -3.59 7.84 1.79
C PRO A 74 -2.07 7.89 1.89
N CYS A 75 -1.46 6.80 2.34
CA CYS A 75 -0.01 6.70 2.42
C CYS A 75 0.41 5.41 1.72
N LEU A 76 1.18 5.55 0.65
CA LEU A 76 1.72 4.42 -0.09
C LEU A 76 3.13 4.16 0.40
N VAL A 77 3.39 2.95 0.88
CA VAL A 77 4.71 2.56 1.34
C VAL A 77 5.19 1.40 0.49
N LEU A 78 6.34 1.57 -0.14
CA LEU A 78 6.97 0.52 -0.93
C LEU A 78 7.92 -0.29 -0.05
N PHE A 79 7.68 -1.60 0.02
CA PHE A 79 8.54 -2.53 0.75
C PHE A 79 9.35 -3.36 -0.24
N LYS A 80 10.64 -3.47 0.01
CA LYS A 80 11.53 -4.33 -0.76
C LYS A 80 12.42 -5.11 0.21
N ASN A 81 12.44 -6.42 0.05
CA ASN A 81 13.27 -7.29 0.89
C ASN A 81 13.00 -7.09 2.39
N GLY A 82 11.73 -6.88 2.76
CA GLY A 82 11.33 -6.74 4.15
C GLY A 82 11.54 -5.35 4.74
N GLU A 83 11.96 -4.38 3.94
CA GLU A 83 12.24 -3.02 4.42
C GLU A 83 11.51 -1.97 3.62
N GLU A 84 11.18 -0.87 4.29
CA GLU A 84 10.60 0.28 3.60
C GLU A 84 11.65 0.90 2.68
N ALA A 85 11.34 0.95 1.38
CA ALA A 85 12.25 1.49 0.37
C ALA A 85 11.88 2.93 -0.01
N ASN A 86 10.59 3.26 -0.01
CA ASN A 86 10.11 4.59 -0.39
C ASN A 86 8.68 4.77 0.09
N ARG A 87 8.18 6.01 0.10
CA ARG A 87 6.78 6.27 0.42
C ARG A 87 6.29 7.55 -0.23
N SER A 88 4.96 7.65 -0.34
CA SER A 88 4.28 8.84 -0.84
C SER A 88 3.06 9.09 0.01
N ILE A 89 2.79 10.35 0.34
CA ILE A 89 1.64 10.74 1.16
C ILE A 89 0.69 11.57 0.30
N GLY A 90 -0.59 11.22 0.34
CA GLY A 90 -1.64 11.93 -0.38
C GLY A 90 -2.01 11.27 -1.69
N LEU A 91 -3.01 11.85 -2.35
CA LEU A 91 -3.49 11.37 -3.64
C LEU A 91 -2.50 11.75 -4.72
N ILE A 92 -2.00 10.75 -5.45
CA ILE A 92 -1.08 10.98 -6.57
C ILE A 92 -1.62 10.30 -7.82
N SER A 93 -1.07 10.65 -8.96
CA SER A 93 -1.50 10.13 -10.26
C SER A 93 -1.07 8.68 -10.46
N ARG A 94 -1.70 8.02 -11.44
CA ARG A 94 -1.34 6.65 -11.83
C ARG A 94 0.14 6.54 -12.18
N ASP A 95 0.64 7.51 -12.97
CA ASP A 95 2.05 7.50 -13.38
C ASP A 95 2.98 7.68 -12.18
N ALA A 96 2.61 8.53 -11.23
CA ALA A 96 3.39 8.73 -10.02
C ALA A 96 3.42 7.47 -9.15
N ILE A 97 2.30 6.75 -9.07
CA ILE A 97 2.23 5.48 -8.33
C ILE A 97 3.14 4.44 -8.98
N ALA A 98 3.08 4.32 -10.31
CA ALA A 98 3.91 3.37 -11.04
C ALA A 98 5.40 3.69 -10.87
N GLU A 99 5.76 4.95 -10.88
CA GLU A 99 7.13 5.39 -10.66
C GLU A 99 7.60 5.06 -9.25
N LEU A 100 6.76 5.33 -8.25
CA LEU A 100 7.05 5.00 -6.86
C LEU A 100 7.31 3.50 -6.71
N ALA A 101 6.45 2.68 -7.27
CA ALA A 101 6.54 1.22 -7.16
C ALA A 101 7.76 0.66 -7.87
N GLY A 102 8.29 1.36 -8.85
CA GLY A 102 9.49 0.95 -9.59
C GLY A 102 10.80 1.47 -8.99
N SER A 103 10.72 2.24 -7.93
CA SER A 103 11.91 2.89 -7.36
C SER A 103 12.77 2.00 -6.45
#